data_025fcdbb2f65b952b81e4b07d55dc21a
#
_entry.id   025fcdbb2f65b952b81e4b07d55dc21a
#
_cell.length_a   1.000
_cell.length_b   1.000
_cell.length_c   1.000
_cell.angle_alpha   90.00
_cell.angle_beta   90.00
_cell.angle_gamma   90.00
#
_symmetry.space_group_name_H-M   'P 1'
#
loop_
_entity.id
_entity.type
_entity.pdbx_description
1 polymer ?
#
loop_
_entity_poly.entity_id
_entity_poly.type
_entity_poly.pdbx_seq_one_letter_code
_entity_poly.pdbx_strand_id
1 'polypeptide(L)' 'MPEHYLLTPEEADAVLSENGLKCDQLPKIRKSDAAIKVLENIYGPIEEGRIVKVVRQSETAEEFVAFRLVIKG' A
#
# COMPACT_ATOMS: atom_id res chain seq x y z
N MET A 1 -13.75 -5.78 6.07
CA MET A 1 -13.16 -4.50 5.64
C MET A 1 -11.70 -4.70 5.29
N PRO A 2 -11.22 -4.12 4.19
CA PRO A 2 -9.80 -4.20 3.89
C PRO A 2 -8.99 -3.35 4.88
N GLU A 3 -7.87 -3.87 5.29
CA GLU A 3 -6.95 -3.15 6.16
C GLU A 3 -5.83 -2.55 5.32
N HIS A 4 -5.45 -1.32 5.63
CA HIS A 4 -4.40 -0.61 4.92
C HIS A 4 -3.24 -0.33 5.87
N TYR A 5 -2.02 -0.57 5.40
CA TYR A 5 -0.80 -0.31 6.15
C TYR A 5 0.18 0.46 5.27
N LEU A 6 0.85 1.42 5.88
CA LEU A 6 1.91 2.16 5.19
C LEU A 6 3.23 1.46 5.45
N LEU A 7 3.90 1.05 4.39
CA LEU A 7 5.21 0.41 4.50
C LEU A 7 6.32 1.45 4.52
N THR A 8 7.37 1.18 5.29
CA THR A 8 8.58 2.00 5.22
C THR A 8 9.29 1.73 3.90
N PRO A 9 10.17 2.64 3.44
CA PRO A 9 10.93 2.39 2.21
C PRO A 9 11.71 1.09 2.24
N GLU A 10 12.26 0.72 3.39
CA GLU A 10 12.99 -0.53 3.54
C GLU A 10 12.08 -1.75 3.41
N GLU A 11 10.93 -1.71 4.05
CA GLU A 11 9.93 -2.77 3.94
C GLU A 11 9.42 -2.92 2.50
N ALA A 12 9.18 -1.78 1.85
CA ALA A 12 8.72 -1.77 0.47
C ALA A 12 9.76 -2.40 -0.47
N ASP A 13 11.03 -2.05 -0.30
CA ASP A 13 12.11 -2.62 -1.10
C ASP A 13 12.20 -4.13 -0.90
N ALA A 14 12.10 -4.59 0.34
CA ALA A 14 12.16 -6.01 0.66
C ALA A 14 11.02 -6.78 -0.02
N VAL A 15 9.80 -6.24 0.07
CA VAL A 15 8.62 -6.87 -0.54
C VAL A 15 8.75 -6.92 -2.06
N LEU A 16 9.16 -5.83 -2.69
CA LEU A 16 9.31 -5.77 -4.14
C LEU A 16 10.40 -6.73 -4.61
N SER A 17 11.51 -6.79 -3.88
CA SER A 17 12.60 -7.71 -4.19
C SER A 17 12.18 -9.17 -4.08
N GLU A 18 11.47 -9.52 -3.02
CA GLU A 18 10.98 -10.89 -2.81
C GLU A 18 10.03 -11.35 -3.92
N ASN A 19 9.19 -10.44 -4.42
CA ASN A 19 8.19 -10.76 -5.43
C ASN A 19 8.70 -10.51 -6.85
N GLY A 20 9.92 -10.00 -7.02
CA GLY A 20 10.46 -9.68 -8.32
C GLY A 20 9.70 -8.57 -9.04
N LEU A 21 9.06 -7.69 -8.28
CA LEU A 21 8.25 -6.60 -8.81
C LEU A 21 9.00 -5.26 -8.70
N LYS A 22 8.65 -4.36 -9.59
CA LYS A 22 9.11 -2.97 -9.54
C LYS A 22 7.95 -2.09 -9.11
N CYS A 23 8.25 -0.96 -8.48
CA CYS A 23 7.21 -0.06 -7.98
C CYS A 23 6.28 0.44 -9.09
N ASP A 24 6.79 0.66 -10.30
CA ASP A 24 5.98 1.11 -11.43
C ASP A 24 5.07 0.02 -12.01
N GLN A 25 5.26 -1.23 -11.61
CA GLN A 25 4.39 -2.34 -12.00
C GLN A 25 3.17 -2.48 -11.07
N LEU A 26 3.18 -1.80 -9.94
CA LEU A 26 2.09 -1.87 -8.97
C LEU A 26 0.91 -0.99 -9.40
N PRO A 27 -0.33 -1.37 -9.02
CA PRO A 27 -1.47 -0.48 -9.15
C PRO A 27 -1.16 0.83 -8.42
N LYS A 28 -1.63 1.94 -8.96
CA LYS A 28 -1.38 3.26 -8.38
C LYS A 28 -2.57 3.72 -7.57
N ILE A 29 -2.30 4.40 -6.45
CA ILE A 29 -3.33 5.00 -5.61
C ILE A 29 -2.99 6.47 -5.43
N ARG A 30 -3.98 7.34 -5.58
CA ARG A 30 -3.77 8.78 -5.48
C ARG A 30 -3.65 9.23 -4.03
N LYS A 31 -2.84 10.25 -3.78
CA LYS A 31 -2.73 10.85 -2.44
C LYS A 31 -4.06 11.39 -1.92
N SER A 32 -4.94 11.79 -2.82
CA SER A 32 -6.27 12.29 -2.46
C SER A 32 -7.29 11.19 -2.20
N ASP A 33 -6.91 9.93 -2.37
CA ASP A 33 -7.81 8.80 -2.11
C ASP A 33 -8.18 8.75 -0.63
N ALA A 34 -9.44 8.38 -0.34
CA ALA A 34 -9.93 8.32 1.04
C ALA A 34 -9.10 7.36 1.90
N ALA A 35 -8.65 6.24 1.34
CA ALA A 35 -7.81 5.29 2.06
C ALA A 35 -6.48 5.92 2.49
N ILE A 36 -5.88 6.74 1.63
CA ILE A 36 -4.65 7.45 1.97
C ILE A 36 -4.90 8.48 3.07
N LYS A 37 -6.03 9.17 3.03
CA LYS A 37 -6.38 10.15 4.08
C LYS A 37 -6.56 9.49 5.43
N VAL A 38 -7.14 8.30 5.47
CA VAL A 38 -7.27 7.52 6.70
C VAL A 38 -5.88 7.15 7.23
N LEU A 39 -4.98 6.72 6.36
CA LEU A 39 -3.61 6.38 6.76
C LEU A 39 -2.84 7.61 7.24
N GLU A 40 -3.07 8.77 6.64
CA GLU A 40 -2.44 10.01 7.07
C GLU A 40 -2.84 10.40 8.49
N ASN A 41 -4.07 10.06 8.90
CA ASN A 41 -4.51 10.29 10.27
C ASN A 41 -3.79 9.39 11.28
N ILE A 42 -3.31 8.23 10.83
CA ILE A 42 -2.62 7.26 11.68
C ILE A 42 -1.12 7.47 11.67
N TYR A 43 -0.55 7.62 10.49
CA TYR A 43 0.90 7.67 10.27
C TYR A 43 1.46 9.07 10.02
N GLY A 44 0.59 10.04 9.76
CA GLY A 44 0.99 11.38 9.38
C GLY A 44 1.09 11.53 7.85
N PRO A 45 1.67 12.63 7.37
CA PRO A 45 1.74 12.90 5.93
C PRO A 45 2.40 11.77 5.15
N ILE A 46 1.78 11.38 4.05
CA ILE A 46 2.27 10.32 3.16
C ILE A 46 2.77 10.95 1.89
N GLU A 47 4.01 10.66 1.53
CA GLU A 47 4.65 11.20 0.34
C GLU A 47 4.42 10.28 -0.86
N GLU A 48 4.61 10.84 -2.06
CA GLU A 48 4.59 10.06 -3.29
C GLU A 48 5.72 9.03 -3.29
N GLY A 49 5.48 7.92 -3.96
CA GLY A 49 6.47 6.85 -4.05
C GLY A 49 6.44 5.87 -2.87
N ARG A 50 5.58 6.12 -1.89
CA ARG A 50 5.41 5.18 -0.78
C ARG A 50 4.54 4.02 -1.23
N ILE A 51 4.74 2.88 -0.59
CA ILE A 51 3.97 1.67 -0.89
C ILE A 51 2.97 1.43 0.22
N VAL A 52 1.73 1.16 -0.16
CA VAL A 52 0.65 0.83 0.79
C VAL A 52 0.31 -0.64 0.63
N LYS A 53 0.27 -1.35 1.74
CA LYS A 53 -0.16 -2.74 1.79
C LYS A 53 -1.65 -2.79 2.11
N VAL A 54 -2.42 -3.46 1.26
CA VAL A 54 -3.85 -3.67 1.45
C VAL A 54 -4.08 -5.14 1.77
N VAL A 55 -4.65 -5.41 2.93
CA VAL A 55 -4.94 -6.78 3.36
C VAL A 55 -6.45 -6.98 3.34
N ARG A 56 -6.89 -8.01 2.64
CA ARG A 56 -8.30 -8.40 2.58
C ARG A 56 -8.46 -9.82 3.10
N GLN A 57 -9.44 -10.02 3.94
CA GLN A 57 -9.82 -11.35 4.40
C GLN A 57 -11.13 -11.75 3.73
N SER A 58 -11.15 -12.92 3.13
CA SER A 58 -12.37 -13.46 2.54
C SER A 58 -13.13 -14.32 3.55
N GLU A 59 -14.38 -14.64 3.25
CA GLU A 59 -15.21 -15.51 4.09
C GLU A 59 -14.64 -16.92 4.23
N THR A 60 -13.78 -17.33 3.30
CA THR A 60 -13.12 -18.64 3.33
C THR A 60 -11.83 -18.67 4.15
N ALA A 61 -11.59 -17.61 4.92
CA ALA A 61 -10.38 -17.44 5.75
C ALA A 61 -9.08 -17.29 4.96
N GLU A 62 -9.15 -17.08 3.65
CA GLU A 62 -7.97 -16.80 2.84
C GLU A 62 -7.63 -15.32 2.95
N GLU A 63 -6.36 -15.03 3.13
CA GLU A 63 -5.87 -13.66 3.22
C GLU A 63 -5.27 -13.25 1.89
N PHE A 64 -5.77 -12.16 1.33
CA PHE A 64 -5.24 -11.57 0.10
C PHE A 64 -4.49 -10.30 0.42
N VAL A 65 -3.26 -10.22 -0.04
CA VAL A 65 -2.42 -9.04 0.17
C VAL A 65 -2.13 -8.39 -1.18
N ALA A 66 -2.42 -7.10 -1.28
CA ALA A 66 -2.12 -6.32 -2.46
C ALA A 66 -1.25 -5.12 -2.07
N PHE A 67 -0.45 -4.65 -3.01
CA PHE A 67 0.41 -3.49 -2.81
C PHE A 67 0.03 -2.41 -3.82
N ARG A 68 0.07 -1.16 -3.40
CA ARG A 68 -0.25 -0.02 -4.27
C ARG A 68 0.80 1.07 -4.10
N LEU A 69 1.12 1.70 -5.22
CA LEU A 69 2.08 2.81 -5.23
C LEU A 69 1.33 4.14 -5.08
N VAL A 70 1.75 4.94 -4.11
CA VAL A 70 1.14 6.26 -3.89
C VAL A 70 1.67 7.24 -4.94
N ILE A 71 0.76 7.88 -5.64
CA ILE A 71 1.10 8.87 -6.67
C ILE A 71 0.43 10.21 -6.34
N LYS A 72 0.93 11.26 -6.96
CA LYS A 72 0.33 12.59 -6.88
C LYS A 72 -1.03 12.58 -7.59
N GLY A 73 -2.04 13.04 -6.90
CA GLY A 73 -3.36 13.06 -7.48
C GLY A 73 -4.25 14.13 -6.97
#